data_0e5dd7eb1e45cfba4f8cd18a508c9a2a
#
_entry.id   0e5dd7eb1e45cfba4f8cd18a508c9a2a
#
_cell.length_a   1.000
_cell.length_b   1.000
_cell.length_c   1.000
_cell.angle_alpha   90.00
_cell.angle_beta   90.00
_cell.angle_gamma   90.00
#
_symmetry.space_group_name_H-M   'P 1'
#
loop_
_entity.id
_entity.type
_entity.pdbx_description
1 polymer ?
#
loop_
_entity_poly.entity_id
_entity_poly.type
_entity_poly.pdbx_seq_one_letter_code
_entity_poly.pdbx_strand_id
1 'polypeptide(L)'
;MQSLAAWLPWLESLAWPWALLALPLPWAMRWWPRRADAAPALRVPYAAGTLAALGQAGGVAGWRLGRLLLWLAWASLCVALARPQALGEPVAPPQQGRQMMLAVDVSGSMSEPDMMLGAQVVQRLSAAKAVLADFLDRRAGDRVGLLVFGERAYTLTPITADLTTVRNQLTDSEVGLAGRDTAIGDAIALAVKRLREQPEGQRVLILLTDGVSNAGVLQPLRAAELARAEGVRVYPVAFGGDGGMSLFGVQIAAGDDPVDEATLRRIAELTGGRAFRARNTDELAGIYAELDRLEPVTAAGAAVRPRIERYGWPLALAMLLGALAWLLPRRWA
;
A
#
# COMPACT_ATOMS: atom_id res chain seq x y z
N MET A 1 8.53 33.09 -18.61
CA MET A 1 7.67 32.99 -17.42
C MET A 1 8.38 32.44 -16.16
N GLN A 2 9.67 32.13 -16.23
CA GLN A 2 10.46 31.59 -15.07
C GLN A 2 10.95 32.64 -14.04
N SER A 3 10.80 33.94 -14.32
CA SER A 3 11.37 34.97 -13.44
C SER A 3 10.46 35.52 -12.34
N LEU A 4 9.14 35.27 -12.38
CA LEU A 4 8.21 35.68 -11.30
C LEU A 4 8.10 34.64 -10.17
N ALA A 5 8.32 33.35 -10.49
CA ALA A 5 8.27 32.24 -9.52
C ALA A 5 9.38 32.34 -8.45
N ALA A 6 10.53 32.91 -8.79
CA ALA A 6 11.65 33.06 -7.87
C ALA A 6 11.39 34.06 -6.71
N TRP A 7 10.48 35.03 -6.89
CA TRP A 7 10.15 36.06 -5.92
C TRP A 7 8.95 35.72 -5.04
N LEU A 8 8.13 34.76 -5.47
CA LEU A 8 6.88 34.37 -4.78
C LEU A 8 6.72 32.85 -4.77
N PRO A 9 7.57 32.13 -4.05
CA PRO A 9 7.55 30.66 -4.02
C PRO A 9 6.22 30.07 -3.49
N TRP A 10 5.44 30.89 -2.78
CA TRP A 10 4.12 30.51 -2.27
C TRP A 10 3.02 30.52 -3.36
N LEU A 11 3.23 31.18 -4.51
CA LEU A 11 2.27 31.17 -5.63
C LEU A 11 2.26 29.82 -6.36
N GLU A 12 3.36 29.09 -6.38
CA GLU A 12 3.43 27.73 -6.95
C GLU A 12 2.72 26.70 -6.05
N SER A 13 2.45 27.09 -4.82
CA SER A 13 1.77 26.24 -3.83
C SER A 13 0.24 26.44 -3.78
N LEU A 14 -0.33 27.28 -4.66
CA LEU A 14 -1.78 27.52 -4.69
C LEU A 14 -2.46 26.48 -5.58
N ALA A 15 -3.44 25.75 -5.04
CA ALA A 15 -4.22 24.80 -5.80
C ALA A 15 -5.14 25.49 -6.84
N TRP A 16 -5.67 26.67 -6.48
CA TRP A 16 -6.60 27.45 -7.31
C TRP A 16 -6.17 28.92 -7.46
N PRO A 17 -5.08 29.21 -8.17
CA PRO A 17 -4.57 30.58 -8.31
C PRO A 17 -5.57 31.54 -8.98
N TRP A 18 -6.46 31.03 -9.83
CA TRP A 18 -7.51 31.83 -10.48
C TRP A 18 -8.53 32.41 -9.49
N ALA A 19 -8.66 31.86 -8.27
CA ALA A 19 -9.52 32.45 -7.22
C ALA A 19 -9.08 33.89 -6.83
N LEU A 20 -7.81 34.24 -7.04
CA LEU A 20 -7.31 35.60 -6.81
C LEU A 20 -7.90 36.63 -7.81
N LEU A 21 -8.45 36.21 -8.94
CA LEU A 21 -9.16 37.06 -9.89
C LEU A 21 -10.44 37.66 -9.28
N ALA A 22 -10.95 37.08 -8.18
CA ALA A 22 -12.07 37.63 -7.44
C ALA A 22 -11.73 38.84 -6.55
N LEU A 23 -10.43 39.15 -6.34
CA LEU A 23 -10.00 40.29 -5.54
C LEU A 23 -10.63 41.64 -5.96
N PRO A 24 -10.67 42.03 -7.26
CA PRO A 24 -11.26 43.27 -7.69
C PRO A 24 -12.81 43.29 -7.69
N LEU A 25 -13.48 42.15 -7.43
CA LEU A 25 -14.94 42.03 -7.53
C LEU A 25 -15.71 43.08 -6.71
N PRO A 26 -15.39 43.37 -5.43
CA PRO A 26 -16.12 44.38 -4.65
C PRO A 26 -15.95 45.78 -5.22
N TRP A 27 -14.83 46.06 -5.88
CA TRP A 27 -14.59 47.32 -6.55
C TRP A 27 -15.41 47.41 -7.86
N ALA A 28 -15.44 46.36 -8.66
CA ALA A 28 -16.27 46.27 -9.86
C ALA A 28 -17.77 46.37 -9.58
N MET A 29 -18.25 45.78 -8.47
CA MET A 29 -19.64 45.90 -8.04
C MET A 29 -20.07 47.33 -7.70
N ARG A 30 -19.15 48.25 -7.39
CA ARG A 30 -19.49 49.66 -7.16
C ARG A 30 -19.86 50.39 -8.44
N TRP A 31 -19.43 49.89 -9.60
CA TRP A 31 -19.75 50.47 -10.92
C TRP A 31 -21.05 49.93 -11.49
N TRP A 32 -21.63 48.90 -10.81
CA TRP A 32 -22.94 48.36 -11.20
C TRP A 32 -24.02 49.38 -10.82
N PRO A 33 -24.86 49.84 -11.76
CA PRO A 33 -25.90 50.78 -11.47
C PRO A 33 -26.89 50.18 -10.46
N ARG A 34 -26.90 50.71 -9.23
CA ARG A 34 -27.93 50.36 -8.26
C ARG A 34 -29.24 50.96 -8.74
N ARG A 35 -30.24 50.14 -9.03
CA ARG A 35 -31.61 50.62 -9.15
C ARG A 35 -31.95 51.22 -7.80
N ALA A 36 -32.10 52.55 -7.72
CA ALA A 36 -32.65 53.22 -6.56
C ALA A 36 -34.12 52.86 -6.54
N ASP A 37 -34.47 51.77 -5.84
CA ASP A 37 -35.85 51.59 -5.40
C ASP A 37 -36.09 52.73 -4.43
N ALA A 38 -36.94 53.66 -4.86
CA ALA A 38 -37.42 54.74 -4.02
C ALA A 38 -38.26 54.11 -2.89
N ALA A 39 -37.58 53.74 -1.81
CA ALA A 39 -38.28 53.34 -0.60
C ALA A 39 -39.14 54.51 -0.15
N PRO A 40 -40.41 54.31 0.14
CA PRO A 40 -41.28 55.38 0.62
C PRO A 40 -40.64 56.02 1.87
N ALA A 41 -40.23 57.27 1.77
CA ALA A 41 -39.61 58.00 2.84
C ALA A 41 -40.61 58.03 4.01
N LEU A 42 -40.24 57.39 5.13
CA LEU A 42 -41.02 57.41 6.37
C LEU A 42 -41.03 58.86 6.84
N ARG A 43 -42.19 59.51 6.76
CA ARG A 43 -42.35 60.86 7.28
C ARG A 43 -42.36 60.82 8.82
N VAL A 44 -41.23 61.10 9.44
CA VAL A 44 -41.10 61.13 10.89
C VAL A 44 -41.36 62.57 11.36
N PRO A 45 -42.19 62.80 12.37
CA PRO A 45 -42.59 64.15 12.80
C PRO A 45 -41.54 64.83 13.68
N TYR A 46 -40.27 64.74 13.32
CA TYR A 46 -39.18 65.42 14.02
C TYR A 46 -38.60 66.54 13.17
N ALA A 47 -38.20 67.66 13.88
CA ALA A 47 -37.58 68.80 13.22
C ALA A 47 -36.26 68.35 12.53
N ALA A 48 -36.01 68.89 11.32
CA ALA A 48 -34.84 68.55 10.52
C ALA A 48 -33.50 68.72 11.26
N GLY A 49 -33.45 69.67 12.19
CA GLY A 49 -32.24 69.90 13.03
C GLY A 49 -31.93 68.76 14.02
N THR A 50 -32.97 68.12 14.59
CA THR A 50 -32.73 66.95 15.50
C THR A 50 -32.29 65.71 14.74
N LEU A 51 -32.77 65.51 13.53
CA LEU A 51 -32.34 64.44 12.64
C LEU A 51 -30.88 64.64 12.16
N ALA A 52 -30.49 65.91 11.88
CA ALA A 52 -29.12 66.26 11.51
C ALA A 52 -28.14 66.06 12.67
N ALA A 53 -28.52 66.41 13.91
CA ALA A 53 -27.70 66.20 15.10
C ALA A 53 -27.50 64.71 15.42
N LEU A 54 -28.51 63.86 15.21
CA LEU A 54 -28.42 62.41 15.36
C LEU A 54 -27.57 61.79 14.24
N GLY A 55 -27.55 62.36 13.05
CA GLY A 55 -26.73 61.90 11.90
C GLY A 55 -25.22 62.25 12.05
N GLN A 56 -24.88 63.34 12.75
CA GLN A 56 -23.47 63.81 12.87
C GLN A 56 -22.67 63.09 13.95
N ALA A 57 -23.28 62.31 14.84
CA ALA A 57 -22.59 61.64 15.95
C ALA A 57 -21.74 60.38 15.52
N GLY A 58 -21.59 60.12 14.26
CA GLY A 58 -20.81 58.98 13.76
C GLY A 58 -19.57 59.46 13.00
N GLY A 59 -18.38 59.43 13.65
CA GLY A 59 -17.14 59.91 13.04
C GLY A 59 -16.81 59.16 11.75
N VAL A 60 -16.39 59.94 10.74
CA VAL A 60 -15.89 59.48 9.42
C VAL A 60 -14.78 58.43 9.52
N ALA A 61 -14.06 58.38 10.65
CA ALA A 61 -13.00 57.43 10.98
C ALA A 61 -13.52 55.98 11.13
N GLY A 62 -14.65 55.75 11.83
CA GLY A 62 -15.19 54.43 12.05
C GLY A 62 -15.70 53.78 10.73
N TRP A 63 -16.23 54.58 9.80
CA TRP A 63 -16.68 54.10 8.52
C TRP A 63 -15.53 53.70 7.58
N ARG A 64 -14.40 54.44 7.63
CA ARG A 64 -13.18 54.10 6.89
C ARG A 64 -12.56 52.81 7.41
N LEU A 65 -12.49 52.64 8.74
CA LEU A 65 -11.94 51.45 9.37
C LEU A 65 -12.80 50.21 9.05
N GLY A 66 -14.13 50.29 9.17
CA GLY A 66 -15.03 49.18 8.82
C GLY A 66 -14.90 48.74 7.37
N ARG A 67 -14.76 49.70 6.45
CA ARG A 67 -14.49 49.38 5.04
C ARG A 67 -13.15 48.71 4.84
N LEU A 68 -12.11 49.18 5.47
CA LEU A 68 -10.78 48.58 5.40
C LEU A 68 -10.80 47.13 5.90
N LEU A 69 -11.45 46.86 7.03
CA LEU A 69 -11.60 45.52 7.58
C LEU A 69 -12.38 44.57 6.61
N LEU A 70 -13.43 45.05 5.97
CA LEU A 70 -14.17 44.26 4.98
C LEU A 70 -13.32 43.95 3.73
N TRP A 71 -12.50 44.88 3.26
CA TRP A 71 -11.58 44.64 2.18
C TRP A 71 -10.50 43.63 2.53
N LEU A 72 -9.95 43.72 3.73
CA LEU A 72 -8.97 42.77 4.26
C LEU A 72 -9.61 41.38 4.46
N ALA A 73 -10.85 41.34 4.96
CA ALA A 73 -11.59 40.09 5.08
C ALA A 73 -11.84 39.45 3.71
N TRP A 74 -12.24 40.23 2.71
CA TRP A 74 -12.42 39.73 1.33
C TRP A 74 -11.13 39.23 0.73
N ALA A 75 -10.02 39.97 0.87
CA ALA A 75 -8.72 39.55 0.39
C ALA A 75 -8.26 38.25 1.05
N SER A 76 -8.43 38.15 2.37
CA SER A 76 -8.10 36.92 3.10
C SER A 76 -8.97 35.73 2.66
N LEU A 77 -10.25 35.98 2.36
CA LEU A 77 -11.17 34.96 1.81
C LEU A 77 -10.72 34.48 0.43
N CYS A 78 -10.31 35.40 -0.46
CA CYS A 78 -9.77 35.04 -1.78
C CYS A 78 -8.49 34.20 -1.65
N VAL A 79 -7.60 34.53 -0.69
CA VAL A 79 -6.40 33.74 -0.40
C VAL A 79 -6.77 32.36 0.14
N ALA A 80 -7.77 32.27 1.03
CA ALA A 80 -8.26 30.98 1.53
C ALA A 80 -8.83 30.11 0.39
N LEU A 81 -9.60 30.73 -0.52
CA LEU A 81 -10.19 30.06 -1.67
C LEU A 81 -9.13 29.59 -2.67
N ALA A 82 -8.00 30.29 -2.77
CA ALA A 82 -6.87 29.89 -3.59
C ALA A 82 -6.17 28.62 -3.05
N ARG A 83 -6.54 28.13 -1.84
CA ARG A 83 -6.07 26.88 -1.19
C ARG A 83 -4.54 26.83 -1.17
N PRO A 84 -3.87 27.65 -0.34
CA PRO A 84 -2.42 27.58 -0.17
C PRO A 84 -2.02 26.20 0.35
N GLN A 85 -1.06 25.56 -0.33
CA GLN A 85 -0.54 24.25 -0.01
C GLN A 85 0.93 24.37 0.42
N ALA A 86 1.33 23.60 1.40
CA ALA A 86 2.73 23.42 1.77
C ALA A 86 3.14 21.98 1.44
N LEU A 87 4.37 21.80 1.00
CA LEU A 87 4.93 20.45 0.86
C LEU A 87 5.21 19.91 2.27
N GLY A 88 4.62 18.76 2.59
CA GLY A 88 4.89 18.02 3.80
C GLY A 88 6.27 17.37 3.78
N GLU A 89 6.61 16.70 4.88
CA GLU A 89 7.81 15.88 4.94
C GLU A 89 7.75 14.77 3.88
N PRO A 90 8.90 14.44 3.27
CA PRO A 90 8.94 13.35 2.30
C PRO A 90 8.56 12.05 3.01
N VAL A 91 7.42 11.49 2.64
CA VAL A 91 7.00 10.16 3.08
C VAL A 91 7.48 9.18 2.02
N ALA A 92 8.32 8.24 2.42
CA ALA A 92 8.65 7.13 1.55
C ALA A 92 7.33 6.40 1.24
N PRO A 93 6.97 6.21 -0.04
CA PRO A 93 5.81 5.39 -0.35
C PRO A 93 6.04 4.01 0.27
N PRO A 94 4.99 3.29 0.66
CA PRO A 94 5.15 1.90 1.09
C PRO A 94 5.96 1.21 0.00
N GLN A 95 7.10 0.64 0.40
CA GLN A 95 7.98 -0.07 -0.53
C GLN A 95 7.09 -1.03 -1.31
N GLN A 96 7.22 -1.01 -2.63
CA GLN A 96 6.60 -2.08 -3.41
C GLN A 96 7.39 -3.34 -3.05
N GLY A 97 6.93 -4.02 -1.99
CA GLY A 97 7.48 -5.26 -1.54
C GLY A 97 7.46 -6.29 -2.66
N ARG A 98 8.36 -7.25 -2.59
CA ARG A 98 8.37 -8.39 -3.52
C ARG A 98 6.98 -9.02 -3.57
N GLN A 99 6.61 -9.48 -4.74
CA GLN A 99 5.40 -10.26 -4.92
C GLN A 99 5.80 -11.73 -4.91
N MET A 100 5.41 -12.41 -3.86
CA MET A 100 5.83 -13.77 -3.59
C MET A 100 4.62 -14.68 -3.50
N MET A 101 4.71 -15.85 -4.13
CA MET A 101 3.77 -16.94 -3.92
C MET A 101 4.49 -18.08 -3.22
N LEU A 102 3.94 -18.54 -2.10
CA LEU A 102 4.36 -19.75 -1.43
C LEU A 102 3.47 -20.88 -1.93
N ALA A 103 4.05 -21.89 -2.55
CA ALA A 103 3.37 -23.13 -2.92
C ALA A 103 3.86 -24.25 -2.00
N VAL A 104 2.96 -24.75 -1.16
CA VAL A 104 3.27 -25.76 -0.15
C VAL A 104 2.61 -27.07 -0.52
N ASP A 105 3.41 -28.11 -0.58
CA ASP A 105 2.94 -29.48 -0.75
C ASP A 105 2.16 -29.93 0.48
N VAL A 106 0.98 -30.46 0.28
CA VAL A 106 0.12 -31.07 1.33
C VAL A 106 -0.30 -32.49 0.93
N SER A 107 0.47 -33.13 0.04
CA SER A 107 0.27 -34.51 -0.38
C SER A 107 0.47 -35.50 0.78
N GLY A 108 0.18 -36.78 0.53
CA GLY A 108 0.23 -37.82 1.55
C GLY A 108 1.61 -38.00 2.21
N SER A 109 2.71 -37.81 1.45
CA SER A 109 4.09 -37.92 1.95
C SER A 109 4.44 -36.89 3.02
N MET A 110 3.81 -35.72 3.01
CA MET A 110 4.00 -34.66 4.02
C MET A 110 3.50 -35.06 5.42
N SER A 111 2.83 -36.22 5.58
CA SER A 111 2.44 -36.77 6.88
C SER A 111 3.56 -37.54 7.58
N GLU A 112 4.67 -37.85 6.88
CA GLU A 112 5.77 -38.64 7.44
C GLU A 112 6.42 -37.93 8.62
N PRO A 113 6.59 -38.65 9.78
CA PRO A 113 7.19 -38.08 10.99
C PRO A 113 8.72 -38.33 11.00
N ASP A 114 9.43 -37.71 10.07
CA ASP A 114 10.88 -37.86 9.90
C ASP A 114 11.67 -36.55 10.12
N MET A 115 10.97 -35.47 10.52
CA MET A 115 11.60 -34.18 10.72
C MET A 115 11.80 -33.85 12.19
N MET A 116 12.93 -33.22 12.51
CA MET A 116 13.23 -32.74 13.86
C MET A 116 12.82 -31.27 14.01
N LEU A 117 12.00 -30.96 15.01
CA LEU A 117 11.71 -29.62 15.47
C LEU A 117 12.17 -29.46 16.92
N GLY A 118 13.34 -28.90 17.14
CA GLY A 118 14.01 -28.96 18.42
C GLY A 118 14.37 -30.41 18.79
N ALA A 119 13.86 -30.91 19.92
CA ALA A 119 14.07 -32.27 20.37
C ALA A 119 12.93 -33.25 20.01
N GLN A 120 11.93 -32.82 19.26
CA GLN A 120 10.74 -33.63 18.92
C GLN A 120 10.74 -34.02 17.45
N VAL A 121 10.39 -35.28 17.19
CA VAL A 121 10.11 -35.75 15.82
C VAL A 121 8.69 -35.35 15.47
N VAL A 122 8.54 -34.65 14.36
CA VAL A 122 7.26 -34.12 13.88
C VAL A 122 7.03 -34.48 12.40
N GLN A 123 5.79 -34.37 11.95
CA GLN A 123 5.47 -34.53 10.53
C GLN A 123 6.13 -33.44 9.68
N ARG A 124 6.49 -33.77 8.43
CA ARG A 124 7.08 -32.84 7.48
C ARG A 124 6.28 -31.54 7.35
N LEU A 125 4.95 -31.65 7.19
CA LEU A 125 4.09 -30.46 7.08
C LEU A 125 4.16 -29.58 8.34
N SER A 126 4.18 -30.18 9.53
CA SER A 126 4.28 -29.44 10.81
C SER A 126 5.60 -28.70 10.94
N ALA A 127 6.70 -29.34 10.53
CA ALA A 127 8.03 -28.72 10.49
C ALA A 127 8.08 -27.58 9.47
N ALA A 128 7.54 -27.79 8.27
CA ALA A 128 7.45 -26.78 7.22
C ALA A 128 6.65 -25.55 7.66
N LYS A 129 5.48 -25.76 8.30
CA LYS A 129 4.64 -24.69 8.84
C LYS A 129 5.38 -23.83 9.86
N ALA A 130 6.11 -24.45 10.80
CA ALA A 130 6.85 -23.73 11.83
C ALA A 130 7.90 -22.79 11.21
N VAL A 131 8.69 -23.30 10.25
CA VAL A 131 9.74 -22.52 9.60
C VAL A 131 9.16 -21.45 8.68
N LEU A 132 8.09 -21.76 7.93
CA LEU A 132 7.41 -20.80 7.07
C LEU A 132 6.72 -19.68 7.87
N ALA A 133 6.16 -19.99 9.05
CA ALA A 133 5.59 -18.98 9.93
C ALA A 133 6.65 -17.97 10.38
N ASP A 134 7.84 -18.45 10.83
CA ASP A 134 8.96 -17.60 11.18
C ASP A 134 9.50 -16.79 9.98
N PHE A 135 9.51 -17.40 8.81
CA PHE A 135 9.85 -16.69 7.56
C PHE A 135 8.87 -15.56 7.27
N LEU A 136 7.56 -15.77 7.40
CA LEU A 136 6.53 -14.74 7.19
C LEU A 136 6.66 -13.59 8.20
N ASP A 137 6.97 -13.89 9.45
CA ASP A 137 7.14 -12.87 10.50
C ASP A 137 8.27 -11.87 10.20
N ARG A 138 9.27 -12.29 9.41
CA ARG A 138 10.39 -11.44 8.98
C ARG A 138 10.14 -10.66 7.68
N ARG A 139 8.95 -10.80 7.07
CA ARG A 139 8.63 -10.26 5.74
C ARG A 139 7.78 -9.00 5.76
N ALA A 140 7.88 -8.20 6.81
CA ALA A 140 7.17 -6.93 6.88
C ALA A 140 7.46 -6.05 5.63
N GLY A 141 6.40 -5.72 4.89
CA GLY A 141 6.48 -4.94 3.66
C GLY A 141 6.42 -5.74 2.36
N ASP A 142 6.62 -7.07 2.38
CA ASP A 142 6.40 -7.94 1.22
C ASP A 142 4.89 -8.26 1.04
N ARG A 143 4.53 -8.65 -0.16
CA ARG A 143 3.19 -9.15 -0.49
C ARG A 143 3.29 -10.63 -0.78
N VAL A 144 2.66 -11.44 0.03
CA VAL A 144 2.74 -12.90 -0.04
C VAL A 144 1.37 -13.50 -0.27
N GLY A 145 1.29 -14.46 -1.19
CA GLY A 145 0.15 -15.34 -1.36
C GLY A 145 0.48 -16.77 -0.95
N LEU A 146 -0.52 -17.55 -0.58
CA LEU A 146 -0.39 -18.95 -0.22
C LEU A 146 -1.18 -19.84 -1.18
N LEU A 147 -0.51 -20.83 -1.69
CA LEU A 147 -1.05 -21.89 -2.52
C LEU A 147 -0.69 -23.22 -1.86
N VAL A 148 -1.62 -24.14 -1.81
CA VAL A 148 -1.37 -25.53 -1.43
C VAL A 148 -1.63 -26.43 -2.63
N PHE A 149 -0.88 -27.50 -2.71
CA PHE A 149 -1.06 -28.47 -3.79
C PHE A 149 -0.85 -29.90 -3.29
N GLY A 150 -1.48 -30.81 -3.99
CA GLY A 150 -1.44 -32.23 -3.89
C GLY A 150 -1.81 -32.77 -5.26
N GLU A 151 -2.88 -33.55 -5.39
CA GLU A 151 -3.44 -33.97 -6.68
C GLU A 151 -3.86 -32.77 -7.56
N ARG A 152 -4.27 -31.67 -6.93
CA ARG A 152 -4.59 -30.39 -7.57
C ARG A 152 -3.99 -29.24 -6.79
N ALA A 153 -3.90 -28.08 -7.43
CA ALA A 153 -3.40 -26.85 -6.81
C ALA A 153 -4.55 -25.89 -6.47
N TYR A 154 -4.50 -25.31 -5.27
CA TYR A 154 -5.50 -24.37 -4.77
C TYR A 154 -4.85 -23.13 -4.17
N THR A 155 -5.39 -21.96 -4.47
CA THR A 155 -4.98 -20.72 -3.80
C THR A 155 -5.77 -20.58 -2.50
N LEU A 156 -5.11 -20.63 -1.35
CA LEU A 156 -5.72 -20.40 -0.05
C LEU A 156 -5.81 -18.90 0.24
N THR A 157 -4.72 -18.17 -0.04
CA THR A 157 -4.70 -16.72 0.16
C THR A 157 -4.15 -16.05 -1.10
N PRO A 158 -4.85 -15.07 -1.67
CA PRO A 158 -4.32 -14.26 -2.77
C PRO A 158 -3.12 -13.43 -2.29
N ILE A 159 -2.34 -12.88 -3.21
CA ILE A 159 -1.17 -12.05 -2.87
C ILE A 159 -1.63 -10.79 -2.10
N THR A 160 -1.27 -10.72 -0.83
CA THR A 160 -1.67 -9.68 0.11
C THR A 160 -0.49 -9.17 0.95
N ALA A 161 -0.60 -7.96 1.49
CA ALA A 161 0.30 -7.45 2.52
C ALA A 161 -0.09 -7.90 3.94
N ASP A 162 -1.26 -8.55 4.10
CA ASP A 162 -1.70 -9.12 5.37
C ASP A 162 -1.07 -10.49 5.60
N LEU A 163 0.16 -10.49 6.10
CA LEU A 163 0.92 -11.70 6.38
C LEU A 163 0.31 -12.52 7.53
N THR A 164 -0.48 -11.90 8.40
CA THR A 164 -1.18 -12.58 9.49
C THR A 164 -2.21 -13.56 8.94
N THR A 165 -3.00 -13.12 7.97
CA THR A 165 -3.95 -14.00 7.28
C THR A 165 -3.25 -15.14 6.54
N VAL A 166 -2.13 -14.86 5.85
CA VAL A 166 -1.33 -15.91 5.18
C VAL A 166 -0.84 -16.95 6.18
N ARG A 167 -0.30 -16.50 7.33
CA ARG A 167 0.19 -17.36 8.41
C ARG A 167 -0.92 -18.23 9.01
N ASN A 168 -2.09 -17.66 9.28
CA ASN A 168 -3.23 -18.40 9.83
C ASN A 168 -3.69 -19.47 8.84
N GLN A 169 -3.85 -19.15 7.57
CA GLN A 169 -4.22 -20.13 6.53
C GLN A 169 -3.17 -21.24 6.36
N LEU A 170 -1.88 -20.90 6.49
CA LEU A 170 -0.82 -21.90 6.48
C LEU A 170 -0.94 -22.83 7.72
N THR A 171 -1.20 -22.27 8.88
CA THR A 171 -1.35 -23.04 10.12
C THR A 171 -2.56 -23.99 10.06
N ASP A 172 -3.66 -23.55 9.47
CA ASP A 172 -4.91 -24.30 9.33
C ASP A 172 -4.86 -25.34 8.20
N SER A 173 -3.86 -25.30 7.30
CA SER A 173 -3.73 -26.29 6.23
C SER A 173 -3.44 -27.67 6.79
N GLU A 174 -3.96 -28.73 6.19
CA GLU A 174 -3.79 -30.11 6.64
C GLU A 174 -3.31 -31.00 5.49
N VAL A 175 -2.63 -32.11 5.85
CA VAL A 175 -2.24 -33.11 4.87
C VAL A 175 -3.47 -33.69 4.19
N GLY A 176 -3.41 -33.83 2.86
CA GLY A 176 -4.50 -34.38 2.06
C GLY A 176 -5.57 -33.35 1.68
N LEU A 177 -5.47 -32.07 2.11
CA LEU A 177 -6.41 -31.02 1.74
C LEU A 177 -6.56 -30.86 0.20
N ALA A 178 -5.47 -31.08 -0.53
CA ALA A 178 -5.43 -30.96 -2.00
C ALA A 178 -5.31 -32.32 -2.72
N GLY A 179 -5.59 -33.43 -2.02
CA GLY A 179 -5.38 -34.79 -2.52
C GLY A 179 -4.08 -35.41 -2.01
N ARG A 180 -3.84 -36.68 -2.37
CA ARG A 180 -2.69 -37.43 -1.85
C ARG A 180 -1.49 -37.46 -2.78
N ASP A 181 -1.70 -37.23 -4.07
CA ASP A 181 -0.66 -37.17 -5.08
C ASP A 181 -0.03 -35.80 -5.18
N THR A 182 0.99 -35.61 -6.04
CA THR A 182 1.77 -34.38 -6.11
C THR A 182 1.80 -33.82 -7.54
N ALA A 183 1.08 -32.71 -7.77
CA ALA A 183 0.96 -32.02 -9.07
C ALA A 183 1.80 -30.74 -9.12
N ILE A 184 3.13 -30.89 -9.21
CA ILE A 184 4.08 -29.76 -9.23
C ILE A 184 3.81 -28.82 -10.40
N GLY A 185 3.54 -29.36 -11.61
CA GLY A 185 3.32 -28.55 -12.80
C GLY A 185 2.10 -27.63 -12.67
N ASP A 186 1.00 -28.16 -12.14
CA ASP A 186 -0.24 -27.39 -11.93
C ASP A 186 -0.05 -26.34 -10.84
N ALA A 187 0.74 -26.63 -9.79
CA ALA A 187 1.09 -25.67 -8.76
C ALA A 187 1.86 -24.47 -9.32
N ILE A 188 2.90 -24.73 -10.15
CA ILE A 188 3.66 -23.68 -10.84
C ILE A 188 2.74 -22.86 -11.75
N ALA A 189 1.92 -23.51 -12.56
CA ALA A 189 1.03 -22.82 -13.50
C ALA A 189 0.02 -21.91 -12.79
N LEU A 190 -0.57 -22.38 -11.68
CA LEU A 190 -1.49 -21.59 -10.87
C LEU A 190 -0.78 -20.41 -10.21
N ALA A 191 0.42 -20.61 -9.66
CA ALA A 191 1.22 -19.55 -9.08
C ALA A 191 1.58 -18.45 -10.11
N VAL A 192 2.01 -18.86 -11.31
CA VAL A 192 2.29 -17.95 -12.43
C VAL A 192 1.06 -17.13 -12.80
N LYS A 193 -0.10 -17.79 -12.92
CA LYS A 193 -1.37 -17.11 -13.20
C LYS A 193 -1.67 -16.03 -12.16
N ARG A 194 -1.49 -16.32 -10.87
CA ARG A 194 -1.75 -15.35 -9.79
C ARG A 194 -0.73 -14.21 -9.74
N LEU A 195 0.54 -14.51 -9.97
CA LEU A 195 1.61 -13.52 -10.02
C LEU A 195 1.47 -12.58 -11.24
N ARG A 196 1.00 -13.09 -12.37
CA ARG A 196 0.74 -12.29 -13.57
C ARG A 196 -0.36 -11.25 -13.36
N GLU A 197 -1.38 -11.55 -12.56
CA GLU A 197 -2.48 -10.66 -12.23
C GLU A 197 -2.04 -9.44 -11.38
N GLN A 198 -0.81 -9.46 -10.87
CA GLN A 198 -0.26 -8.37 -10.05
C GLN A 198 0.47 -7.32 -10.91
N PRO A 199 0.57 -6.07 -10.42
CA PRO A 199 1.37 -5.02 -11.07
C PRO A 199 2.81 -5.48 -11.35
N GLU A 200 3.48 -4.85 -12.28
CA GLU A 200 4.88 -5.14 -12.60
C GLU A 200 5.76 -5.02 -11.34
N GLY A 201 6.63 -6.01 -11.12
CA GLY A 201 7.53 -6.09 -9.97
C GLY A 201 8.30 -7.40 -9.96
N GLN A 202 9.09 -7.63 -8.90
CA GLN A 202 9.76 -8.92 -8.71
C GLN A 202 8.71 -9.99 -8.39
N ARG A 203 8.62 -11.00 -9.27
CA ARG A 203 7.69 -12.12 -9.15
C ARG A 203 8.45 -13.37 -8.77
N VAL A 204 8.21 -13.86 -7.57
CA VAL A 204 8.92 -14.99 -6.97
C VAL A 204 7.94 -16.08 -6.58
N LEU A 205 8.23 -17.31 -6.96
CA LEU A 205 7.56 -18.51 -6.49
C LEU A 205 8.52 -19.34 -5.66
N ILE A 206 8.18 -19.59 -4.39
CA ILE A 206 8.84 -20.58 -3.55
C ILE A 206 7.98 -21.83 -3.56
N LEU A 207 8.54 -22.93 -4.04
CA LEU A 207 7.85 -24.21 -4.19
C LEU A 207 8.44 -25.20 -3.19
N LEU A 208 7.72 -25.53 -2.15
CA LEU A 208 8.11 -26.54 -1.15
C LEU A 208 7.43 -27.86 -1.46
N THR A 209 8.23 -28.90 -1.68
CA THR A 209 7.76 -30.26 -1.97
C THR A 209 8.72 -31.31 -1.40
N ASP A 210 8.19 -32.49 -1.08
CA ASP A 210 8.96 -33.64 -0.61
C ASP A 210 8.89 -34.83 -1.59
N GLY A 211 8.23 -34.64 -2.74
CA GLY A 211 7.90 -35.72 -3.62
C GLY A 211 8.29 -35.54 -5.08
N VAL A 212 7.99 -36.58 -5.86
CA VAL A 212 8.06 -36.60 -7.31
C VAL A 212 6.69 -36.18 -7.85
N SER A 213 6.67 -35.41 -8.93
CA SER A 213 5.40 -35.09 -9.61
C SER A 213 4.81 -36.34 -10.26
N ASN A 214 3.69 -36.84 -9.71
CA ASN A 214 3.00 -38.04 -10.14
C ASN A 214 1.54 -37.77 -10.55
N ALA A 215 1.08 -36.51 -10.43
CA ALA A 215 -0.26 -36.06 -10.81
C ALA A 215 -0.20 -34.72 -11.54
N GLY A 216 -1.37 -34.24 -11.95
CA GLY A 216 -1.57 -32.94 -12.61
C GLY A 216 -1.68 -33.05 -14.12
N VAL A 217 -2.19 -32.01 -14.74
CA VAL A 217 -2.41 -31.90 -16.19
C VAL A 217 -1.16 -31.38 -16.90
N LEU A 218 -0.40 -30.47 -16.24
CA LEU A 218 0.77 -29.86 -16.83
C LEU A 218 2.07 -30.47 -16.30
N GLN A 219 2.96 -30.83 -17.22
CA GLN A 219 4.27 -31.33 -16.83
C GLN A 219 5.11 -30.25 -16.17
N PRO A 220 5.91 -30.51 -15.11
CA PRO A 220 6.69 -29.54 -14.36
C PRO A 220 7.60 -28.66 -15.23
N LEU A 221 8.31 -29.23 -16.21
CA LEU A 221 9.19 -28.48 -17.09
C LEU A 221 8.43 -27.54 -18.03
N ARG A 222 7.24 -27.92 -18.49
CA ARG A 222 6.38 -27.04 -19.30
C ARG A 222 5.85 -25.87 -18.47
N ALA A 223 5.51 -26.12 -17.21
CA ALA A 223 5.13 -25.08 -16.29
C ALA A 223 6.30 -24.11 -15.99
N ALA A 224 7.54 -24.61 -15.93
CA ALA A 224 8.74 -23.77 -15.78
C ALA A 224 8.99 -22.90 -17.03
N GLU A 225 8.76 -23.41 -18.23
CA GLU A 225 8.83 -22.62 -19.47
C GLU A 225 7.81 -21.46 -19.43
N LEU A 226 6.58 -21.73 -18.96
CA LEU A 226 5.55 -20.71 -18.77
C LEU A 226 5.97 -19.68 -17.71
N ALA A 227 6.53 -20.13 -16.58
CA ALA A 227 7.05 -19.24 -15.53
C ALA A 227 8.14 -18.31 -16.07
N ARG A 228 9.08 -18.84 -16.87
CA ARG A 228 10.11 -18.07 -17.54
C ARG A 228 9.52 -17.01 -18.48
N ALA A 229 8.56 -17.37 -19.30
CA ALA A 229 7.91 -16.45 -20.25
C ALA A 229 7.22 -15.28 -19.56
N GLU A 230 6.67 -15.49 -18.36
CA GLU A 230 5.99 -14.47 -17.54
C GLU A 230 6.94 -13.78 -16.52
N GLY A 231 8.26 -14.06 -16.59
CA GLY A 231 9.27 -13.44 -15.73
C GLY A 231 9.16 -13.85 -14.26
N VAL A 232 8.60 -15.03 -13.97
CA VAL A 232 8.49 -15.58 -12.61
C VAL A 232 9.73 -16.42 -12.32
N ARG A 233 10.47 -16.08 -11.26
CA ARG A 233 11.58 -16.91 -10.76
C ARG A 233 11.04 -17.97 -9.81
N VAL A 234 11.42 -19.22 -10.03
CA VAL A 234 10.97 -20.36 -9.21
C VAL A 234 12.15 -20.83 -8.37
N TYR A 235 11.92 -20.93 -7.06
CA TYR A 235 12.86 -21.47 -6.08
C TYR A 235 12.28 -22.77 -5.50
N PRO A 236 12.56 -23.91 -6.12
CA PRO A 236 12.15 -25.19 -5.57
C PRO A 236 12.97 -25.51 -4.32
N VAL A 237 12.28 -25.94 -3.28
CA VAL A 237 12.85 -26.43 -2.03
C VAL A 237 12.41 -27.87 -1.84
N ALA A 238 13.32 -28.80 -2.07
CA ALA A 238 13.13 -30.20 -1.74
C ALA A 238 13.23 -30.38 -0.23
N PHE A 239 12.16 -30.86 0.39
CA PHE A 239 12.05 -30.96 1.85
C PHE A 239 11.74 -32.39 2.27
N GLY A 240 12.57 -32.98 3.12
CA GLY A 240 12.39 -34.35 3.63
C GLY A 240 13.71 -34.93 4.15
N GLY A 241 13.59 -35.78 5.15
CA GLY A 241 14.75 -36.51 5.71
C GLY A 241 15.36 -37.50 4.71
N ASP A 242 16.52 -38.05 5.03
CA ASP A 242 17.23 -39.02 4.18
C ASP A 242 16.57 -40.41 4.12
N GLY A 243 15.30 -40.53 4.55
CA GLY A 243 14.51 -41.76 4.44
C GLY A 243 15.07 -42.98 5.22
N GLY A 244 16.10 -42.77 6.01
CA GLY A 244 16.74 -43.84 6.77
C GLY A 244 16.00 -44.15 8.06
N MET A 245 15.29 -45.27 8.14
CA MET A 245 14.79 -45.78 9.39
C MET A 245 15.98 -46.29 10.21
N SER A 246 16.32 -45.61 11.31
CA SER A 246 17.31 -46.11 12.27
C SER A 246 16.68 -47.24 13.11
N LEU A 247 16.89 -48.46 12.68
CA LEU A 247 16.52 -49.64 13.48
C LEU A 247 17.75 -50.08 14.26
N PHE A 248 17.72 -49.98 15.57
CA PHE A 248 18.84 -50.37 16.48
C PHE A 248 20.18 -49.66 16.23
N GLY A 249 20.14 -48.39 15.80
CA GLY A 249 21.38 -47.62 15.54
C GLY A 249 22.09 -47.93 14.23
N VAL A 250 21.49 -48.76 13.39
CA VAL A 250 21.96 -49.02 12.00
C VAL A 250 21.02 -48.23 11.08
N GLN A 251 21.58 -47.23 10.37
CA GLN A 251 20.82 -46.57 9.30
C GLN A 251 20.72 -47.55 8.14
N ILE A 252 19.54 -48.08 7.94
CA ILE A 252 19.20 -48.81 6.71
C ILE A 252 18.86 -47.72 5.68
N ALA A 253 19.75 -47.52 4.73
CA ALA A 253 19.47 -46.67 3.58
C ALA A 253 18.23 -47.22 2.89
N ALA A 254 17.09 -46.57 3.01
CA ALA A 254 15.94 -46.84 2.15
C ALA A 254 16.36 -46.39 0.75
N GLY A 255 16.24 -47.32 -0.18
CA GLY A 255 16.68 -47.08 -1.57
C GLY A 255 16.01 -45.86 -2.18
N ASP A 256 16.66 -45.34 -3.21
CA ASP A 256 16.30 -44.21 -4.07
C ASP A 256 15.56 -43.04 -3.35
N ASP A 257 16.25 -41.93 -3.28
CA ASP A 257 15.74 -40.65 -2.76
C ASP A 257 14.41 -40.31 -3.45
N PRO A 258 13.26 -40.27 -2.70
CA PRO A 258 11.95 -40.10 -3.32
C PRO A 258 11.75 -38.74 -3.97
N VAL A 259 12.73 -37.82 -3.87
CA VAL A 259 12.64 -36.48 -4.41
C VAL A 259 13.36 -36.40 -5.75
N ASP A 260 12.65 -35.98 -6.80
CA ASP A 260 13.25 -35.74 -8.12
C ASP A 260 14.02 -34.40 -8.13
N GLU A 261 15.18 -34.38 -7.47
CA GLU A 261 16.06 -33.19 -7.44
C GLU A 261 16.48 -32.75 -8.84
N ALA A 262 16.63 -33.66 -9.78
CA ALA A 262 17.05 -33.35 -11.14
C ALA A 262 16.02 -32.45 -11.85
N THR A 263 14.73 -32.80 -11.75
CA THR A 263 13.65 -31.99 -12.28
C THR A 263 13.53 -30.65 -11.56
N LEU A 264 13.61 -30.62 -10.22
CA LEU A 264 13.55 -29.38 -9.44
C LEU A 264 14.71 -28.43 -9.79
N ARG A 265 15.92 -28.95 -9.94
CA ARG A 265 17.08 -28.18 -10.39
C ARG A 265 16.88 -27.61 -11.78
N ARG A 266 16.32 -28.41 -12.69
CA ARG A 266 16.05 -27.95 -14.05
C ARG A 266 14.97 -26.86 -14.11
N ILE A 267 13.91 -26.95 -13.27
CA ILE A 267 12.91 -25.88 -13.11
C ILE A 267 13.57 -24.59 -12.67
N ALA A 268 14.44 -24.63 -11.65
CA ALA A 268 15.15 -23.47 -11.15
C ALA A 268 16.04 -22.83 -12.24
N GLU A 269 16.86 -23.64 -12.94
CA GLU A 269 17.71 -23.15 -14.02
C GLU A 269 16.94 -22.46 -15.14
N LEU A 270 15.82 -23.06 -15.58
CA LEU A 270 14.99 -22.52 -16.64
C LEU A 270 14.39 -21.16 -16.28
N THR A 271 14.05 -20.95 -15.02
CA THR A 271 13.37 -19.73 -14.52
C THR A 271 14.34 -18.68 -13.95
N GLY A 272 15.65 -18.97 -13.92
CA GLY A 272 16.67 -18.09 -13.33
C GLY A 272 16.62 -18.06 -11.80
N GLY A 273 16.03 -19.06 -11.17
CA GLY A 273 16.03 -19.29 -9.74
C GLY A 273 17.15 -20.25 -9.32
N ARG A 274 17.03 -20.79 -8.11
CA ARG A 274 17.95 -21.79 -7.55
C ARG A 274 17.18 -22.86 -6.81
N ALA A 275 17.54 -24.13 -6.99
CA ALA A 275 16.98 -25.24 -6.25
C ALA A 275 17.73 -25.44 -4.94
N PHE A 276 17.01 -25.80 -3.89
CA PHE A 276 17.54 -26.06 -2.55
C PHE A 276 17.06 -27.44 -2.07
N ARG A 277 17.84 -28.00 -1.15
CA ARG A 277 17.48 -29.20 -0.40
C ARG A 277 17.55 -28.89 1.08
N ALA A 278 16.50 -29.24 1.83
CA ALA A 278 16.49 -29.17 3.28
C ALA A 278 16.15 -30.55 3.87
N ARG A 279 17.04 -31.09 4.68
CA ARG A 279 16.89 -32.35 5.38
C ARG A 279 16.38 -32.18 6.80
N ASN A 280 16.46 -30.98 7.32
CA ASN A 280 15.99 -30.61 8.66
C ASN A 280 15.49 -29.17 8.67
N THR A 281 14.90 -28.77 9.79
CA THR A 281 14.33 -27.43 9.97
C THR A 281 15.37 -26.31 9.95
N ASP A 282 16.60 -26.57 10.41
CA ASP A 282 17.67 -25.56 10.44
C ASP A 282 18.19 -25.26 9.04
N GLU A 283 18.37 -26.30 8.20
CA GLU A 283 18.68 -26.13 6.78
C GLU A 283 17.60 -25.36 6.05
N LEU A 284 16.33 -25.68 6.31
CA LEU A 284 15.19 -24.97 5.71
C LEU A 284 15.19 -23.48 6.12
N ALA A 285 15.43 -23.17 7.40
CA ALA A 285 15.56 -21.79 7.86
C ALA A 285 16.75 -21.05 7.20
N GLY A 286 17.87 -21.73 7.04
CA GLY A 286 19.04 -21.23 6.33
C GLY A 286 18.77 -20.90 4.87
N ILE A 287 18.00 -21.76 4.17
CA ILE A 287 17.57 -21.55 2.77
C ILE A 287 16.73 -20.26 2.66
N TYR A 288 15.79 -20.04 3.57
CA TYR A 288 14.98 -18.81 3.55
C TYR A 288 15.80 -17.55 3.82
N ALA A 289 16.85 -17.64 4.66
CA ALA A 289 17.79 -16.53 4.85
C ALA A 289 18.64 -16.26 3.59
N GLU A 290 18.97 -17.31 2.82
CA GLU A 290 19.67 -17.14 1.52
C GLU A 290 18.75 -16.55 0.45
N LEU A 291 17.48 -16.96 0.40
CA LEU A 291 16.47 -16.37 -0.49
C LEU A 291 16.32 -14.86 -0.25
N ASP A 292 16.47 -14.41 0.99
CA ASP A 292 16.49 -12.98 1.32
C ASP A 292 17.64 -12.21 0.68
N ARG A 293 18.78 -12.86 0.54
CA ARG A 293 19.97 -12.28 -0.09
C ARG A 293 19.90 -12.31 -1.61
N LEU A 294 19.28 -13.36 -2.18
CA LEU A 294 19.14 -13.51 -3.63
C LEU A 294 18.10 -12.56 -4.21
N GLU A 295 17.08 -12.26 -3.44
CA GLU A 295 15.97 -11.37 -3.83
C GLU A 295 15.90 -10.15 -2.89
N PRO A 296 16.86 -9.22 -2.94
CA PRO A 296 16.79 -8.02 -2.12
C PRO A 296 15.58 -7.16 -2.53
N VAL A 297 14.95 -6.50 -1.55
CA VAL A 297 13.88 -5.53 -1.83
C VAL A 297 14.49 -4.40 -2.66
N THR A 298 14.11 -4.31 -3.92
CA THR A 298 14.58 -3.24 -4.79
C THR A 298 13.93 -1.94 -4.36
N ALA A 299 14.77 -1.06 -3.87
CA ALA A 299 14.65 0.38 -3.62
C ALA A 299 13.28 0.98 -3.37
N ALA A 300 13.23 1.76 -2.32
CA ALA A 300 12.18 2.73 -2.03
C ALA A 300 11.79 3.49 -3.31
N GLY A 301 10.52 3.42 -3.68
CA GLY A 301 9.93 4.31 -4.68
C GLY A 301 10.26 5.76 -4.33
N ALA A 302 10.34 6.63 -5.32
CA ALA A 302 10.66 8.04 -5.10
C ALA A 302 9.79 8.62 -3.99
N ALA A 303 10.41 9.23 -2.97
CA ALA A 303 9.71 9.80 -1.84
C ALA A 303 8.63 10.77 -2.32
N VAL A 304 7.39 10.50 -1.98
CA VAL A 304 6.25 11.36 -2.30
C VAL A 304 6.10 12.39 -1.19
N ARG A 305 6.09 13.68 -1.56
CA ARG A 305 5.81 14.74 -0.60
C ARG A 305 4.32 15.05 -0.61
N PRO A 306 3.58 14.72 0.47
CA PRO A 306 2.16 15.03 0.54
C PRO A 306 1.96 16.55 0.56
N ARG A 307 0.92 17.03 -0.11
CA ARG A 307 0.54 18.43 -0.10
C ARG A 307 -0.40 18.68 1.08
N ILE A 308 0.04 19.48 2.03
CA ILE A 308 -0.74 19.84 3.22
C ILE A 308 -1.44 21.18 2.95
N GLU A 309 -2.76 21.18 3.03
CA GLU A 309 -3.56 22.38 2.82
C GLU A 309 -3.51 23.31 4.04
N ARG A 310 -3.28 24.61 3.80
CA ARG A 310 -3.18 25.63 4.84
C ARG A 310 -4.24 26.74 4.70
N TYR A 311 -5.35 26.46 4.02
CA TYR A 311 -6.43 27.43 3.86
C TYR A 311 -7.09 27.85 5.18
N GLY A 312 -6.97 27.08 6.24
CA GLY A 312 -7.60 27.36 7.53
C GLY A 312 -7.16 28.68 8.16
N TRP A 313 -5.88 29.05 8.03
CA TRP A 313 -5.37 30.31 8.60
C TRP A 313 -5.94 31.56 7.92
N PRO A 314 -5.89 31.71 6.58
CA PRO A 314 -6.49 32.87 5.92
C PRO A 314 -8.02 32.88 6.06
N LEU A 315 -8.68 31.72 6.15
CA LEU A 315 -10.12 31.64 6.41
C LEU A 315 -10.47 32.14 7.81
N ALA A 316 -9.75 31.71 8.83
CA ALA A 316 -9.96 32.19 10.20
C ALA A 316 -9.73 33.71 10.30
N LEU A 317 -8.71 34.25 9.63
CA LEU A 317 -8.46 35.68 9.56
C LEU A 317 -9.62 36.42 8.86
N ALA A 318 -10.12 35.88 7.76
CA ALA A 318 -11.25 36.47 7.04
C ALA A 318 -12.51 36.54 7.91
N MET A 319 -12.81 35.49 8.66
CA MET A 319 -13.93 35.45 9.59
C MET A 319 -13.77 36.42 10.74
N LEU A 320 -12.58 36.49 11.33
CA LEU A 320 -12.28 37.43 12.43
C LEU A 320 -12.42 38.89 11.98
N LEU A 321 -11.83 39.26 10.84
CA LEU A 321 -11.95 40.58 10.27
C LEU A 321 -13.38 40.96 9.90
N GLY A 322 -14.13 40.01 9.35
CA GLY A 322 -15.55 40.17 9.05
C GLY A 322 -16.40 40.39 10.31
N ALA A 323 -16.16 39.62 11.35
CA ALA A 323 -16.84 39.79 12.64
C ALA A 323 -16.50 41.13 13.29
N LEU A 324 -15.21 41.56 13.30
CA LEU A 324 -14.78 42.88 13.77
C LEU A 324 -15.47 43.99 12.97
N ALA A 325 -15.53 43.90 11.66
CA ALA A 325 -16.21 44.85 10.83
C ALA A 325 -17.72 44.93 11.11
N TRP A 326 -18.32 43.81 11.52
CA TRP A 326 -19.75 43.76 11.88
C TRP A 326 -20.03 44.35 13.26
N LEU A 327 -19.12 44.19 14.20
CA LEU A 327 -19.21 44.73 15.56
C LEU A 327 -19.01 46.26 15.60
N LEU A 328 -18.33 46.83 14.60
CA LEU A 328 -18.21 48.29 14.51
C LEU A 328 -19.59 48.92 14.28
N PRO A 329 -19.95 49.97 15.04
CA PRO A 329 -21.28 50.56 14.97
C PRO A 329 -21.58 51.06 13.56
N ARG A 330 -22.46 50.34 12.87
CA ARG A 330 -23.07 50.74 11.59
C ARG A 330 -24.13 51.76 11.89
N ARG A 331 -23.85 53.04 11.74
CA ARG A 331 -24.93 54.00 11.58
C ARG A 331 -25.31 54.01 10.13
N TRP A 332 -26.47 53.43 9.88
CA TRP A 332 -27.20 53.51 8.60
C TRP A 332 -27.69 54.96 8.47
N ALA A 333 -27.14 55.69 7.53
CA ALA A 333 -27.72 56.90 6.99
C ALA A 333 -28.01 56.68 5.53
#